data_f5dd7092e32acec1fb033a620a9cbb31
#
_entry.id   f5dd7092e32acec1fb033a620a9cbb31
#
_cell.length_a   1.000
_cell.length_b   1.000
_cell.length_c   1.000
_cell.angle_alpha   90.00
_cell.angle_beta   90.00
_cell.angle_gamma   90.00
#
_symmetry.space_group_name_H-M   'P 1'
#
loop_
_entity.id
_entity.type
_entity.pdbx_description
1 polymer ?
#
loop_
_entity_poly.entity_id
_entity_poly.type
_entity_poly.pdbx_seq_one_letter_code
_entity_poly.pdbx_strand_id
1 'polypeptide(L)'
;MINLSQEKSTKLSLFDFKNVSTRTFWITSISFFLCFFAWFGIVPFMPDVVKDLGLTPDQKWNSIILAVSGTVFARLLIGKLCDKYGPRLCYTWLLMLGAIPVILCGLVQTPTQFLVCRLFIGFIGASFVITQVHTSLMFAPNIVGTANATSAGWGNLGGGANRLGMPLIAAAVVAFGVADGEAWRYSMVIAGIVCFLMGIVYYVFTTDTPKGNFGELKAAGEMIVTKKDQIGFLEVLKDYRVWILFVVYAASFGIELTVYGTMDDYLQNTFQLQRVTAGNIVLSFALMNIFARTLGGFFGDKFGKLKGLRGRVLFLSFILTLQGVMLIFFSGATSLVLGVVLLILFSLSVQMAEGATFSVVPFINKKAIGSVSGIVGAGGNVGAFLAAMLLKSKSSLAEKAAIVSSEGLGDEVIKAAQSAASSSAVANGYLLIGFVIVATGIAALAIKFSTEEEDETEKINGLSPELIPIKVKR
;
A
#
# COMPACT_ATOMS: atom_id res chain seq x y z
N MET A 1 6.59 28.29 -14.23
CA MET A 1 5.72 27.20 -13.76
C MET A 1 4.61 27.02 -14.75
N ILE A 2 4.44 25.83 -15.31
CA ILE A 2 3.25 25.51 -16.09
C ILE A 2 2.06 25.59 -15.14
N ASN A 3 1.01 26.29 -15.53
CA ASN A 3 -0.23 26.27 -14.76
C ASN A 3 -0.96 24.93 -15.02
N LEU A 4 -0.40 23.83 -14.49
CA LEU A 4 -0.93 22.48 -14.61
C LEU A 4 -2.36 22.33 -14.04
N SER A 5 -2.82 23.34 -13.27
CA SER A 5 -4.13 23.31 -12.65
C SER A 5 -5.30 23.43 -13.64
N GLN A 6 -5.08 24.11 -14.79
CA GLN A 6 -6.14 24.35 -15.77
C GLN A 6 -6.55 23.12 -16.59
N GLU A 7 -5.72 22.05 -16.59
CA GLU A 7 -5.97 20.86 -17.41
C GLU A 7 -6.20 19.61 -16.59
N LYS A 8 -6.01 19.69 -15.27
CA LYS A 8 -6.32 18.57 -14.37
C LYS A 8 -7.82 18.34 -14.31
N SER A 9 -8.21 17.05 -14.35
CA SER A 9 -9.62 16.70 -14.24
C SER A 9 -10.19 17.08 -12.87
N THR A 10 -11.31 17.79 -12.86
CA THR A 10 -12.06 18.20 -11.66
C THR A 10 -13.12 17.20 -11.25
N LYS A 11 -13.31 16.13 -12.04
CA LYS A 11 -14.28 15.04 -11.81
C LYS A 11 -13.62 13.69 -12.08
N LEU A 12 -13.96 12.69 -11.28
CA LEU A 12 -13.58 11.31 -11.52
C LEU A 12 -14.66 10.63 -12.37
N SER A 13 -14.53 10.74 -13.70
CA SER A 13 -15.44 10.10 -14.67
C SER A 13 -14.88 8.74 -15.03
N LEU A 14 -15.44 7.65 -14.48
CA LEU A 14 -14.90 6.31 -14.64
C LEU A 14 -15.01 5.73 -16.07
N PHE A 15 -15.95 6.22 -16.87
CA PHE A 15 -16.28 5.65 -18.19
C PHE A 15 -15.93 6.56 -19.37
N ASP A 16 -15.32 7.72 -19.14
CA ASP A 16 -14.90 8.63 -20.20
C ASP A 16 -13.44 8.35 -20.62
N PHE A 17 -13.24 7.28 -21.39
CA PHE A 17 -11.90 6.87 -21.86
C PHE A 17 -11.27 7.82 -22.90
N LYS A 18 -12.03 8.79 -23.44
CA LYS A 18 -11.46 9.85 -24.29
C LYS A 18 -10.65 10.85 -23.46
N ASN A 19 -11.02 11.03 -22.20
CA ASN A 19 -10.28 11.87 -21.28
C ASN A 19 -8.96 11.20 -20.86
N VAL A 20 -7.85 11.93 -21.06
CA VAL A 20 -6.49 11.44 -20.75
C VAL A 20 -6.36 11.07 -19.27
N SER A 21 -6.92 11.87 -18.36
CA SER A 21 -6.86 11.62 -16.92
C SER A 21 -7.61 10.32 -16.54
N THR A 22 -8.78 10.07 -17.13
CA THR A 22 -9.55 8.84 -16.89
C THR A 22 -8.82 7.60 -17.43
N ARG A 23 -8.30 7.67 -18.65
CA ARG A 23 -7.53 6.57 -19.24
C ARG A 23 -6.29 6.26 -18.42
N THR A 24 -5.52 7.28 -18.06
CA THR A 24 -4.33 7.13 -17.21
C THR A 24 -4.69 6.57 -15.85
N PHE A 25 -5.79 7.01 -15.22
CA PHE A 25 -6.28 6.49 -13.95
C PHE A 25 -6.52 4.97 -14.00
N TRP A 26 -7.20 4.47 -15.02
CA TRP A 26 -7.46 3.04 -15.18
C TRP A 26 -6.19 2.23 -15.41
N ILE A 27 -5.35 2.67 -16.34
CA ILE A 27 -4.10 1.99 -16.66
C ILE A 27 -3.19 1.95 -15.41
N THR A 28 -3.12 3.05 -14.65
CA THR A 28 -2.36 3.13 -13.40
C THR A 28 -2.92 2.20 -12.32
N SER A 29 -4.24 2.15 -12.16
CA SER A 29 -4.90 1.28 -11.17
C SER A 29 -4.71 -0.20 -11.50
N ILE A 30 -4.85 -0.58 -12.78
CA ILE A 30 -4.62 -1.96 -13.25
C ILE A 30 -3.14 -2.34 -13.11
N SER A 31 -2.21 -1.44 -13.44
CA SER A 31 -0.78 -1.68 -13.27
C SER A 31 -0.43 -1.91 -11.79
N PHE A 32 -1.02 -1.12 -10.90
CA PHE A 32 -0.83 -1.29 -9.46
C PHE A 32 -1.40 -2.63 -8.98
N PHE A 33 -2.60 -3.00 -9.42
CA PHE A 33 -3.20 -4.31 -9.13
C PHE A 33 -2.28 -5.45 -9.58
N LEU A 34 -1.78 -5.43 -10.81
CA LEU A 34 -0.88 -6.47 -11.33
C LEU A 34 0.44 -6.54 -10.56
N CYS A 35 1.01 -5.38 -10.19
CA CYS A 35 2.21 -5.34 -9.36
C CYS A 35 1.99 -6.02 -8.00
N PHE A 36 0.89 -5.73 -7.33
CA PHE A 36 0.57 -6.33 -6.04
C PHE A 36 0.18 -7.81 -6.18
N PHE A 37 -0.54 -8.16 -7.24
CA PHE A 37 -0.85 -9.54 -7.56
C PHE A 37 0.43 -10.38 -7.73
N ALA A 38 1.42 -9.89 -8.47
CA ALA A 38 2.69 -10.56 -8.69
C ALA A 38 3.57 -10.57 -7.43
N TRP A 39 3.62 -9.45 -6.67
CA TRP A 39 4.42 -9.35 -5.45
C TRP A 39 4.02 -10.39 -4.40
N PHE A 40 2.71 -10.55 -4.18
CA PHE A 40 2.16 -11.51 -3.24
C PHE A 40 1.83 -12.87 -3.89
N GLY A 41 2.06 -13.03 -5.19
CA GLY A 41 1.68 -14.21 -5.97
C GLY A 41 2.24 -15.54 -5.48
N ILE A 42 3.40 -15.52 -4.81
CA ILE A 42 4.02 -16.72 -4.25
C ILE A 42 3.34 -17.19 -2.93
N VAL A 43 2.59 -16.31 -2.26
CA VAL A 43 2.06 -16.60 -0.92
C VAL A 43 1.15 -17.85 -0.88
N PRO A 44 0.20 -18.04 -1.83
CA PRO A 44 -0.62 -19.25 -1.87
C PRO A 44 0.19 -20.53 -2.03
N PHE A 45 1.35 -20.46 -2.67
CA PHE A 45 2.21 -21.60 -2.99
C PHE A 45 3.34 -21.85 -1.98
N MET A 46 3.40 -21.09 -0.88
CA MET A 46 4.49 -21.26 0.10
C MET A 46 4.67 -22.70 0.61
N PRO A 47 3.61 -23.50 0.86
CA PRO A 47 3.79 -24.91 1.22
C PRO A 47 4.52 -25.72 0.15
N ASP A 48 4.18 -25.49 -1.13
CA ASP A 48 4.79 -26.20 -2.26
C ASP A 48 6.24 -25.75 -2.46
N VAL A 49 6.51 -24.45 -2.34
CA VAL A 49 7.87 -23.89 -2.41
C VAL A 49 8.76 -24.41 -1.28
N VAL A 50 8.23 -24.50 -0.05
CA VAL A 50 8.97 -25.07 1.10
C VAL A 50 9.34 -26.53 0.83
N LYS A 51 8.41 -27.31 0.29
CA LYS A 51 8.64 -28.72 -0.04
C LYS A 51 9.62 -28.89 -1.21
N ASP A 52 9.45 -28.11 -2.27
CA ASP A 52 10.22 -28.22 -3.51
C ASP A 52 11.68 -27.77 -3.33
N LEU A 53 11.89 -26.65 -2.63
CA LEU A 53 13.22 -26.08 -2.41
C LEU A 53 13.87 -26.50 -1.08
N GLY A 54 13.18 -27.23 -0.21
CA GLY A 54 13.68 -27.64 1.10
C GLY A 54 13.93 -26.44 2.04
N LEU A 55 13.05 -25.44 2.05
CA LEU A 55 13.23 -24.25 2.89
C LEU A 55 13.11 -24.56 4.37
N THR A 56 14.06 -24.07 5.16
CA THR A 56 13.94 -24.06 6.61
C THR A 56 12.89 -23.05 7.08
N PRO A 57 12.34 -23.19 8.31
CA PRO A 57 11.41 -22.20 8.88
C PRO A 57 12.00 -20.78 8.88
N ASP A 58 13.29 -20.63 9.18
CA ASP A 58 13.97 -19.33 9.16
C ASP A 58 14.07 -18.75 7.75
N GLN A 59 14.34 -19.57 6.75
CA GLN A 59 14.38 -19.13 5.36
C GLN A 59 13.00 -18.70 4.87
N LYS A 60 11.92 -19.39 5.28
CA LYS A 60 10.55 -18.97 5.01
C LYS A 60 10.29 -17.56 5.56
N TRP A 61 10.62 -17.30 6.83
CA TRP A 61 10.49 -15.98 7.43
C TRP A 61 11.35 -14.91 6.73
N ASN A 62 12.60 -15.26 6.44
CA ASN A 62 13.50 -14.36 5.73
C ASN A 62 12.97 -13.96 4.35
N SER A 63 12.26 -14.85 3.66
CA SER A 63 11.66 -14.53 2.35
C SER A 63 10.61 -13.42 2.44
N ILE A 64 9.84 -13.37 3.53
CA ILE A 64 8.84 -12.31 3.79
C ILE A 64 9.55 -11.00 4.12
N ILE A 65 10.53 -11.05 5.02
CA ILE A 65 11.32 -9.89 5.45
C ILE A 65 12.02 -9.24 4.25
N LEU A 66 12.67 -10.05 3.41
CA LEU A 66 13.41 -9.55 2.25
C LEU A 66 12.50 -8.86 1.23
N ALA A 67 11.31 -9.42 0.96
CA ALA A 67 10.35 -8.81 0.06
C ALA A 67 9.87 -7.44 0.55
N VAL A 68 9.65 -7.27 1.85
CA VAL A 68 9.23 -5.99 2.44
C VAL A 68 10.39 -5.00 2.48
N SER A 69 11.60 -5.46 2.84
CA SER A 69 12.81 -4.62 2.92
C SER A 69 13.16 -4.03 1.55
N GLY A 70 13.10 -4.84 0.48
CA GLY A 70 13.31 -4.36 -0.88
C GLY A 70 12.36 -3.22 -1.27
N THR A 71 11.12 -3.30 -0.82
CA THR A 71 10.11 -2.28 -1.08
C THR A 71 10.42 -0.93 -0.42
N VAL A 72 10.97 -0.92 0.79
CA VAL A 72 11.34 0.33 1.49
C VAL A 72 12.34 1.13 0.65
N PHE A 73 13.42 0.49 0.24
CA PHE A 73 14.45 1.13 -0.58
C PHE A 73 13.91 1.58 -1.95
N ALA A 74 13.13 0.71 -2.59
CA ALA A 74 12.54 1.01 -3.89
C ALA A 74 11.60 2.21 -3.84
N ARG A 75 10.77 2.36 -2.80
CA ARG A 75 9.85 3.51 -2.63
C ARG A 75 10.60 4.84 -2.49
N LEU A 76 11.68 4.87 -1.72
CA LEU A 76 12.51 6.06 -1.57
C LEU A 76 13.18 6.47 -2.89
N LEU A 77 13.69 5.49 -3.63
CA LEU A 77 14.35 5.71 -4.92
C LEU A 77 13.35 6.18 -5.98
N ILE A 78 12.22 5.46 -6.12
CA ILE A 78 11.26 5.71 -7.19
C ILE A 78 10.56 7.06 -7.05
N GLY A 79 10.32 7.50 -5.82
CA GLY A 79 9.74 8.83 -5.56
C GLY A 79 10.59 9.94 -6.17
N LYS A 80 11.91 9.90 -5.92
CA LYS A 80 12.87 10.84 -6.49
C LYS A 80 12.97 10.72 -8.02
N LEU A 81 12.92 9.50 -8.56
CA LEU A 81 12.95 9.29 -10.01
C LEU A 81 11.69 9.84 -10.68
N CYS A 82 10.51 9.70 -10.05
CA CYS A 82 9.25 10.26 -10.56
C CYS A 82 9.30 11.80 -10.65
N ASP A 83 9.86 12.46 -9.64
CA ASP A 83 10.01 13.92 -9.66
C ASP A 83 10.94 14.39 -10.81
N LYS A 84 11.93 13.56 -11.16
CA LYS A 84 12.93 13.92 -12.18
C LYS A 84 12.52 13.55 -13.61
N TYR A 85 12.03 12.32 -13.80
CA TYR A 85 11.81 11.71 -15.11
C TYR A 85 10.34 11.59 -15.51
N GLY A 86 9.41 11.81 -14.56
CA GLY A 86 7.99 11.63 -14.74
C GLY A 86 7.51 10.20 -14.41
N PRO A 87 6.23 10.05 -14.03
CA PRO A 87 5.66 8.77 -13.61
C PRO A 87 5.51 7.76 -14.75
N ARG A 88 5.30 8.21 -15.99
CA ARG A 88 5.15 7.33 -17.16
C ARG A 88 6.37 6.45 -17.36
N LEU A 89 7.55 7.05 -17.47
CA LEU A 89 8.80 6.30 -17.64
C LEU A 89 9.13 5.45 -16.40
N CYS A 90 8.95 6.02 -15.22
CA CYS A 90 9.22 5.30 -13.97
C CYS A 90 8.38 4.04 -13.83
N TYR A 91 7.08 4.10 -14.17
CA TYR A 91 6.20 2.93 -14.08
C TYR A 91 6.51 1.90 -15.17
N THR A 92 6.75 2.36 -16.40
CA THR A 92 7.17 1.48 -17.49
C THR A 92 8.37 0.64 -17.09
N TRP A 93 9.44 1.28 -16.62
CA TRP A 93 10.65 0.59 -16.20
C TRP A 93 10.45 -0.28 -14.96
N LEU A 94 9.64 0.17 -13.99
CA LEU A 94 9.32 -0.64 -12.81
C LEU A 94 8.59 -1.93 -13.19
N LEU A 95 7.61 -1.87 -14.09
CA LEU A 95 6.87 -3.03 -14.58
C LEU A 95 7.78 -3.99 -15.36
N MET A 96 8.58 -3.47 -16.29
CA MET A 96 9.43 -4.30 -17.14
C MET A 96 10.60 -4.92 -16.36
N LEU A 97 11.35 -4.12 -15.60
CA LEU A 97 12.48 -4.60 -14.82
C LEU A 97 12.04 -5.43 -13.61
N GLY A 98 10.94 -5.04 -12.97
CA GLY A 98 10.36 -5.77 -11.85
C GLY A 98 9.74 -7.12 -12.26
N ALA A 99 9.32 -7.28 -13.52
CA ALA A 99 8.87 -8.56 -14.05
C ALA A 99 9.99 -9.61 -14.08
N ILE A 100 11.25 -9.19 -14.29
CA ILE A 100 12.39 -10.10 -14.38
C ILE A 100 12.52 -10.98 -13.13
N PRO A 101 12.63 -10.43 -11.90
CA PRO A 101 12.72 -11.28 -10.71
C PRO A 101 11.47 -12.10 -10.44
N VAL A 102 10.29 -11.69 -10.92
CA VAL A 102 9.06 -12.51 -10.83
C VAL A 102 9.16 -13.74 -11.73
N ILE A 103 9.61 -13.57 -12.97
CA ILE A 103 9.85 -14.67 -13.92
C ILE A 103 10.97 -15.59 -13.38
N LEU A 104 12.08 -15.02 -12.94
CA LEU A 104 13.21 -15.77 -12.40
C LEU A 104 12.82 -16.56 -11.15
N CYS A 105 11.87 -16.08 -10.34
CA CYS A 105 11.36 -16.82 -9.19
C CYS A 105 10.75 -18.18 -9.56
N GLY A 106 10.13 -18.31 -10.75
CA GLY A 106 9.67 -19.59 -11.27
C GLY A 106 10.79 -20.54 -11.72
N LEU A 107 12.02 -20.02 -11.89
CA LEU A 107 13.17 -20.79 -12.39
C LEU A 107 14.19 -21.15 -11.30
N VAL A 108 14.00 -20.73 -10.06
CA VAL A 108 14.93 -20.97 -8.94
C VAL A 108 15.04 -22.45 -8.61
N GLN A 109 16.26 -22.89 -8.25
CA GLN A 109 16.55 -24.29 -7.87
C GLN A 109 17.06 -24.40 -6.43
N THR A 110 17.41 -23.28 -5.78
CA THR A 110 17.97 -23.27 -4.44
C THR A 110 17.28 -22.25 -3.53
N PRO A 111 17.28 -22.50 -2.19
CA PRO A 111 16.77 -21.54 -1.21
C PRO A 111 17.40 -20.14 -1.36
N THR A 112 18.69 -20.06 -1.62
CA THR A 112 19.39 -18.77 -1.75
C THR A 112 18.91 -17.99 -2.97
N GLN A 113 18.77 -18.65 -4.14
CA GLN A 113 18.20 -18.01 -5.33
C GLN A 113 16.80 -17.50 -5.08
N PHE A 114 15.96 -18.28 -4.38
CA PHE A 114 14.60 -17.88 -4.00
C PHE A 114 14.62 -16.61 -3.13
N LEU A 115 15.46 -16.58 -2.08
CA LEU A 115 15.57 -15.43 -1.20
C LEU A 115 16.04 -14.16 -1.94
N VAL A 116 16.98 -14.29 -2.85
CA VAL A 116 17.45 -13.18 -3.71
C VAL A 116 16.31 -12.68 -4.61
N CYS A 117 15.57 -13.59 -5.26
CA CYS A 117 14.41 -13.20 -6.06
C CYS A 117 13.35 -12.49 -5.22
N ARG A 118 13.09 -12.94 -3.98
CA ARG A 118 12.14 -12.32 -3.07
C ARG A 118 12.50 -10.87 -2.73
N LEU A 119 13.80 -10.59 -2.51
CA LEU A 119 14.27 -9.22 -2.29
C LEU A 119 13.96 -8.32 -3.48
N PHE A 120 14.28 -8.77 -4.71
CA PHE A 120 14.07 -7.97 -5.92
C PHE A 120 12.59 -7.89 -6.34
N ILE A 121 11.79 -8.93 -6.12
CA ILE A 121 10.33 -8.87 -6.29
C ILE A 121 9.73 -7.77 -5.42
N GLY A 122 10.27 -7.54 -4.22
CA GLY A 122 9.84 -6.46 -3.34
C GLY A 122 9.90 -5.07 -3.99
N PHE A 123 10.77 -4.85 -4.98
CA PHE A 123 10.89 -3.56 -5.66
C PHE A 123 9.62 -3.17 -6.42
N ILE A 124 8.83 -4.15 -6.90
CA ILE A 124 7.53 -3.90 -7.54
C ILE A 124 6.55 -3.18 -6.59
N GLY A 125 6.70 -3.35 -5.28
CA GLY A 125 5.89 -2.65 -4.28
C GLY A 125 6.07 -1.12 -4.28
N ALA A 126 7.07 -0.58 -4.99
CA ALA A 126 7.21 0.84 -5.25
C ALA A 126 6.16 1.39 -6.25
N SER A 127 5.44 0.52 -6.96
CA SER A 127 4.31 0.87 -7.85
C SER A 127 3.28 1.76 -7.16
N PHE A 128 3.06 1.56 -5.86
CA PHE A 128 2.19 2.41 -5.06
C PHE A 128 2.58 3.91 -5.15
N VAL A 129 3.87 4.22 -5.00
CA VAL A 129 4.37 5.61 -5.02
C VAL A 129 4.10 6.24 -6.38
N ILE A 130 4.39 5.54 -7.47
CA ILE A 130 4.16 6.04 -8.83
C ILE A 130 2.67 6.27 -9.07
N THR A 131 1.82 5.34 -8.59
CA THR A 131 0.36 5.45 -8.67
C THR A 131 -0.14 6.74 -8.02
N GLN A 132 0.33 7.05 -6.80
CA GLN A 132 -0.06 8.27 -6.08
C GLN A 132 0.44 9.54 -6.79
N VAL A 133 1.69 9.53 -7.28
CA VAL A 133 2.26 10.65 -8.03
C VAL A 133 1.47 10.89 -9.31
N HIS A 134 1.28 9.84 -10.12
CA HIS A 134 0.63 9.97 -11.43
C HIS A 134 -0.82 10.43 -11.30
N THR A 135 -1.57 9.83 -10.39
CA THR A 135 -2.94 10.26 -10.10
C THR A 135 -2.99 11.71 -9.61
N SER A 136 -2.06 12.13 -8.75
CA SER A 136 -1.98 13.52 -8.27
C SER A 136 -1.64 14.53 -9.38
N LEU A 137 -0.94 14.10 -10.43
CA LEU A 137 -0.66 14.95 -11.59
C LEU A 137 -1.86 15.06 -12.53
N MET A 138 -2.75 14.07 -12.56
CA MET A 138 -3.90 14.00 -13.46
C MET A 138 -5.16 14.69 -12.90
N PHE A 139 -5.31 14.77 -11.57
CA PHE A 139 -6.54 15.28 -10.93
C PHE A 139 -6.32 16.56 -10.16
N ALA A 140 -7.34 17.43 -10.18
CA ALA A 140 -7.34 18.72 -9.49
C ALA A 140 -7.49 18.57 -7.96
N PRO A 141 -7.09 19.57 -7.17
CA PRO A 141 -7.12 19.53 -5.70
C PRO A 141 -8.48 19.17 -5.09
N ASN A 142 -9.58 19.53 -5.76
CA ASN A 142 -10.94 19.26 -5.29
C ASN A 142 -11.35 17.78 -5.28
N ILE A 143 -10.61 16.92 -6.00
CA ILE A 143 -10.93 15.49 -6.17
C ILE A 143 -9.71 14.57 -6.02
N VAL A 144 -8.51 15.13 -5.85
CA VAL A 144 -7.26 14.37 -5.84
C VAL A 144 -7.22 13.30 -4.74
N GLY A 145 -7.78 13.58 -3.58
CA GLY A 145 -7.85 12.62 -2.48
C GLY A 145 -8.70 11.41 -2.84
N THR A 146 -9.88 11.64 -3.42
CA THR A 146 -10.77 10.58 -3.92
C THR A 146 -10.09 9.76 -5.01
N ALA A 147 -9.46 10.41 -6.00
CA ALA A 147 -8.81 9.74 -7.11
C ALA A 147 -7.62 8.87 -6.64
N ASN A 148 -6.75 9.43 -5.77
CA ASN A 148 -5.63 8.71 -5.18
C ASN A 148 -6.09 7.51 -4.36
N ALA A 149 -7.09 7.70 -3.50
CA ALA A 149 -7.62 6.66 -2.63
C ALA A 149 -8.30 5.53 -3.43
N THR A 150 -9.04 5.87 -4.49
CA THR A 150 -9.69 4.88 -5.35
C THR A 150 -8.65 4.06 -6.12
N SER A 151 -7.69 4.71 -6.77
CA SER A 151 -6.62 4.02 -7.50
C SER A 151 -5.79 3.13 -6.57
N ALA A 152 -5.48 3.60 -5.36
CA ALA A 152 -4.77 2.82 -4.36
C ALA A 152 -5.59 1.62 -3.84
N GLY A 153 -6.87 1.81 -3.53
CA GLY A 153 -7.74 0.73 -3.06
C GLY A 153 -7.88 -0.38 -4.09
N TRP A 154 -8.17 -0.01 -5.33
CA TRP A 154 -8.30 -1.00 -6.42
C TRP A 154 -6.98 -1.70 -6.75
N GLY A 155 -5.86 -0.99 -6.68
CA GLY A 155 -4.55 -1.60 -6.83
C GLY A 155 -4.20 -2.59 -5.71
N ASN A 156 -4.46 -2.22 -4.44
CA ASN A 156 -4.22 -3.10 -3.30
C ASN A 156 -5.02 -4.41 -3.34
N LEU A 157 -6.19 -4.43 -4.01
CA LEU A 157 -6.95 -5.67 -4.24
C LEU A 157 -6.11 -6.76 -4.88
N GLY A 158 -5.10 -6.43 -5.70
CA GLY A 158 -4.17 -7.38 -6.27
C GLY A 158 -3.49 -8.26 -5.21
N GLY A 159 -3.16 -7.68 -4.05
CA GLY A 159 -2.59 -8.41 -2.91
C GLY A 159 -3.52 -9.43 -2.24
N GLY A 160 -4.84 -9.23 -2.35
CA GLY A 160 -5.84 -10.22 -1.91
C GLY A 160 -6.28 -11.17 -3.03
N ALA A 161 -6.47 -10.65 -4.23
CA ALA A 161 -6.93 -11.39 -5.40
C ALA A 161 -5.99 -12.54 -5.82
N ASN A 162 -4.69 -12.46 -5.48
CA ASN A 162 -3.74 -13.52 -5.75
C ASN A 162 -4.12 -14.85 -5.04
N ARG A 163 -4.81 -14.79 -3.89
CA ARG A 163 -5.24 -16.00 -3.15
C ARG A 163 -6.21 -16.87 -3.97
N LEU A 164 -6.96 -16.26 -4.88
CA LEU A 164 -7.85 -16.94 -5.82
C LEU A 164 -7.20 -17.06 -7.21
N GLY A 165 -6.61 -15.99 -7.71
CA GLY A 165 -6.11 -15.92 -9.08
C GLY A 165 -4.90 -16.81 -9.33
N MET A 166 -3.93 -16.87 -8.41
CA MET A 166 -2.73 -17.69 -8.60
C MET A 166 -3.05 -19.20 -8.61
N PRO A 167 -3.87 -19.75 -7.69
CA PRO A 167 -4.32 -21.16 -7.79
C PRO A 167 -5.11 -21.46 -9.06
N LEU A 168 -5.91 -20.51 -9.58
CA LEU A 168 -6.60 -20.68 -10.86
C LEU A 168 -5.62 -20.76 -12.04
N ILE A 169 -4.58 -19.93 -12.04
CA ILE A 169 -3.51 -20.02 -13.06
C ILE A 169 -2.80 -21.38 -12.93
N ALA A 170 -2.48 -21.82 -11.71
CA ALA A 170 -1.86 -23.13 -11.47
C ALA A 170 -2.76 -24.28 -11.98
N ALA A 171 -4.05 -24.25 -11.68
CA ALA A 171 -5.00 -25.25 -12.16
C ALA A 171 -5.07 -25.29 -13.70
N ALA A 172 -5.04 -24.12 -14.35
CA ALA A 172 -4.97 -24.06 -15.83
C ALA A 172 -3.65 -24.67 -16.34
N VAL A 173 -2.51 -24.35 -15.71
CA VAL A 173 -1.20 -24.90 -16.08
C VAL A 173 -1.17 -26.41 -15.93
N VAL A 174 -1.74 -26.97 -14.85
CA VAL A 174 -1.88 -28.42 -14.64
C VAL A 174 -2.76 -29.06 -15.72
N ALA A 175 -3.85 -28.40 -16.10
CA ALA A 175 -4.72 -28.88 -17.20
C ALA A 175 -3.99 -28.96 -18.57
N PHE A 176 -2.92 -28.21 -18.76
CA PHE A 176 -2.02 -28.30 -19.93
C PHE A 176 -0.91 -29.34 -19.76
N GLY A 177 -0.93 -30.17 -18.69
CA GLY A 177 -0.05 -31.31 -18.51
C GLY A 177 1.20 -31.05 -17.65
N VAL A 178 1.29 -29.91 -16.98
CA VAL A 178 2.36 -29.65 -15.99
C VAL A 178 2.05 -30.40 -14.70
N ALA A 179 3.09 -30.95 -14.04
CA ALA A 179 2.94 -31.61 -12.75
C ALA A 179 2.46 -30.60 -11.67
N ASP A 180 1.54 -31.03 -10.80
CA ASP A 180 0.94 -30.16 -9.77
C ASP A 180 1.99 -29.48 -8.88
N GLY A 181 3.04 -30.22 -8.46
CA GLY A 181 4.13 -29.69 -7.65
C GLY A 181 5.00 -28.62 -8.34
N GLU A 182 4.95 -28.50 -9.66
CA GLU A 182 5.69 -27.49 -10.45
C GLU A 182 4.81 -26.33 -10.89
N ALA A 183 3.50 -26.42 -10.75
CA ALA A 183 2.53 -25.44 -11.24
C ALA A 183 2.78 -24.03 -10.68
N TRP A 184 3.28 -23.90 -9.46
CA TRP A 184 3.63 -22.62 -8.84
C TRP A 184 4.71 -21.88 -9.64
N ARG A 185 5.68 -22.59 -10.24
CA ARG A 185 6.77 -22.04 -11.03
C ARG A 185 6.25 -21.35 -12.29
N TYR A 186 5.43 -22.07 -13.04
CA TYR A 186 4.80 -21.54 -14.26
C TYR A 186 3.84 -20.39 -13.95
N SER A 187 3.12 -20.47 -12.83
CA SER A 187 2.23 -19.38 -12.39
C SER A 187 3.00 -18.08 -12.14
N MET A 188 4.18 -18.15 -11.52
CA MET A 188 5.04 -16.99 -11.32
C MET A 188 5.59 -16.44 -12.64
N VAL A 189 6.00 -17.31 -13.58
CA VAL A 189 6.44 -16.90 -14.91
C VAL A 189 5.33 -16.16 -15.66
N ILE A 190 4.11 -16.69 -15.66
CA ILE A 190 2.94 -16.07 -16.31
C ILE A 190 2.65 -14.70 -15.69
N ALA A 191 2.63 -14.60 -14.36
CA ALA A 191 2.42 -13.32 -13.66
C ALA A 191 3.48 -12.28 -14.04
N GLY A 192 4.75 -12.70 -14.14
CA GLY A 192 5.84 -11.83 -14.58
C GLY A 192 5.69 -11.37 -16.03
N ILE A 193 5.32 -12.27 -16.96
CA ILE A 193 5.08 -11.92 -18.37
C ILE A 193 3.94 -10.90 -18.47
N VAL A 194 2.84 -11.09 -17.73
CA VAL A 194 1.71 -10.14 -17.70
C VAL A 194 2.17 -8.76 -17.22
N CYS A 195 2.99 -8.70 -16.16
CA CYS A 195 3.56 -7.44 -15.68
C CYS A 195 4.44 -6.77 -16.74
N PHE A 196 5.28 -7.54 -17.44
CA PHE A 196 6.13 -7.01 -18.51
C PHE A 196 5.31 -6.41 -19.65
N LEU A 197 4.31 -7.13 -20.14
CA LEU A 197 3.40 -6.65 -21.19
C LEU A 197 2.64 -5.41 -20.74
N MET A 198 2.21 -5.35 -19.47
CA MET A 198 1.59 -4.16 -18.93
C MET A 198 2.53 -2.94 -18.92
N GLY A 199 3.83 -3.15 -18.78
CA GLY A 199 4.84 -2.10 -18.94
C GLY A 199 4.82 -1.46 -20.34
N ILE A 200 4.65 -2.27 -21.40
CA ILE A 200 4.50 -1.79 -22.77
C ILE A 200 3.19 -1.00 -22.92
N VAL A 201 2.07 -1.53 -22.41
CA VAL A 201 0.77 -0.85 -22.42
C VAL A 201 0.87 0.50 -21.70
N TYR A 202 1.55 0.54 -20.54
CA TYR A 202 1.73 1.76 -19.78
C TYR A 202 2.49 2.83 -20.58
N TYR A 203 3.58 2.45 -21.22
CA TYR A 203 4.37 3.35 -22.07
C TYR A 203 3.57 3.93 -23.25
N VAL A 204 2.77 3.11 -23.90
CA VAL A 204 2.07 3.50 -25.12
C VAL A 204 0.82 4.36 -24.84
N PHE A 205 0.09 4.04 -23.76
CA PHE A 205 -1.25 4.61 -23.56
C PHE A 205 -1.35 5.65 -22.44
N THR A 206 -0.24 6.00 -21.75
CA THR A 206 -0.26 7.04 -20.73
C THR A 206 0.63 8.23 -21.09
N THR A 207 0.39 9.37 -20.45
CA THR A 207 1.25 10.56 -20.48
C THR A 207 1.52 11.02 -19.04
N ASP A 208 2.64 11.70 -18.77
CA ASP A 208 2.98 12.15 -17.41
C ASP A 208 1.97 13.13 -16.81
N THR A 209 1.40 13.96 -17.66
CA THR A 209 0.39 14.98 -17.29
C THR A 209 -0.68 15.05 -18.38
N PRO A 210 -1.83 15.70 -18.14
CA PRO A 210 -2.83 15.93 -19.18
C PRO A 210 -2.29 16.67 -20.42
N LYS A 211 -1.24 17.50 -20.25
CA LYS A 211 -0.59 18.27 -21.33
C LYS A 211 0.41 17.47 -22.16
N GLY A 212 0.96 16.38 -21.62
CA GLY A 212 2.01 15.60 -22.27
C GLY A 212 3.08 15.10 -21.31
N ASN A 213 4.19 14.67 -21.86
CA ASN A 213 5.28 14.07 -21.11
C ASN A 213 6.30 15.12 -20.64
N PHE A 214 6.92 14.88 -19.49
CA PHE A 214 7.92 15.79 -18.92
C PHE A 214 9.06 16.14 -19.89
N GLY A 215 9.53 15.17 -20.67
CA GLY A 215 10.58 15.41 -21.68
C GLY A 215 10.14 16.35 -22.79
N GLU A 216 8.93 16.16 -23.32
CA GLU A 216 8.34 16.98 -24.37
C GLU A 216 8.05 18.40 -23.89
N LEU A 217 7.45 18.52 -22.69
CA LEU A 217 7.15 19.83 -22.08
C LEU A 217 8.42 20.62 -21.74
N LYS A 218 9.50 19.93 -21.33
CA LYS A 218 10.81 20.58 -21.13
C LYS A 218 11.41 21.06 -22.43
N ALA A 219 11.36 20.25 -23.49
CA ALA A 219 11.87 20.61 -24.81
C ALA A 219 11.10 21.77 -25.44
N ALA A 220 9.78 21.85 -25.22
CA ALA A 220 8.93 22.95 -25.67
C ALA A 220 9.08 24.23 -24.84
N GLY A 221 9.89 24.22 -23.76
CA GLY A 221 10.02 25.37 -22.85
C GLY A 221 8.79 25.61 -21.97
N GLU A 222 7.80 24.74 -22.05
CA GLU A 222 6.57 24.84 -21.26
C GLU A 222 6.78 24.39 -19.80
N MET A 223 7.83 23.60 -19.55
CA MET A 223 8.26 23.18 -18.22
C MET A 223 9.64 23.75 -17.91
N ILE A 224 9.68 24.98 -17.40
CA ILE A 224 10.92 25.61 -16.96
C ILE A 224 11.28 25.05 -15.59
N VAL A 225 12.18 24.05 -15.55
CA VAL A 225 12.78 23.55 -14.33
C VAL A 225 14.03 24.38 -14.05
N THR A 226 13.90 25.47 -13.31
CA THR A 226 15.08 26.20 -12.82
C THR A 226 15.77 25.36 -11.74
N LYS A 227 17.09 25.53 -11.58
CA LYS A 227 17.83 24.89 -10.45
C LYS A 227 17.20 25.23 -9.09
N LYS A 228 16.54 26.39 -8.98
CA LYS A 228 15.82 26.86 -7.80
C LYS A 228 14.48 26.13 -7.57
N ASP A 229 13.93 25.47 -8.59
CA ASP A 229 12.69 24.69 -8.51
C ASP A 229 12.93 23.19 -8.24
N GLN A 230 14.18 22.73 -8.30
CA GLN A 230 14.57 21.41 -7.86
C GLN A 230 14.73 21.41 -6.33
N ILE A 231 13.63 21.18 -5.63
CA ILE A 231 13.69 20.94 -4.20
C ILE A 231 14.46 19.65 -4.00
N GLY A 232 15.60 19.74 -3.32
CA GLY A 232 16.43 18.57 -3.04
C GLY A 232 15.67 17.59 -2.12
N PHE A 233 15.87 16.29 -2.34
CA PHE A 233 15.33 15.24 -1.46
C PHE A 233 15.63 15.52 0.03
N LEU A 234 16.79 16.12 0.32
CA LEU A 234 17.18 16.51 1.68
C LEU A 234 16.31 17.64 2.27
N GLU A 235 15.75 18.52 1.43
CA GLU A 235 14.82 19.55 1.91
C GLU A 235 13.47 18.95 2.30
N VAL A 236 13.00 17.96 1.56
CA VAL A 236 11.78 17.19 1.91
C VAL A 236 11.95 16.49 3.25
N LEU A 237 13.14 15.94 3.53
CA LEU A 237 13.45 15.29 4.81
C LEU A 237 13.46 16.26 6.00
N LYS A 238 13.62 17.57 5.78
CA LYS A 238 13.57 18.60 6.85
C LYS A 238 12.15 18.98 7.24
N ASP A 239 11.15 18.70 6.39
CA ASP A 239 9.75 19.01 6.69
C ASP A 239 9.19 18.00 7.70
N TYR A 240 8.92 18.46 8.93
CA TYR A 240 8.38 17.62 9.99
C TYR A 240 7.04 16.96 9.64
N ARG A 241 6.24 17.60 8.76
CA ARG A 241 4.94 17.09 8.30
C ARG A 241 5.10 15.77 7.57
N VAL A 242 6.19 15.62 6.82
CA VAL A 242 6.53 14.37 6.11
C VAL A 242 6.73 13.21 7.09
N TRP A 243 7.43 13.48 8.20
CA TRP A 243 7.69 12.46 9.23
C TRP A 243 6.43 12.11 10.03
N ILE A 244 5.56 13.08 10.31
CA ILE A 244 4.25 12.78 10.91
C ILE A 244 3.45 11.88 9.97
N LEU A 245 3.37 12.20 8.67
CA LEU A 245 2.67 11.36 7.70
C LEU A 245 3.33 9.99 7.49
N PHE A 246 4.66 9.90 7.61
CA PHE A 246 5.39 8.64 7.63
C PHE A 246 4.89 7.73 8.77
N VAL A 247 4.80 8.28 9.99
CA VAL A 247 4.32 7.53 11.18
C VAL A 247 2.83 7.23 11.06
N VAL A 248 2.02 8.15 10.55
CA VAL A 248 0.59 7.95 10.26
C VAL A 248 0.39 6.77 9.29
N TYR A 249 1.18 6.72 8.22
CA TYR A 249 1.07 5.64 7.25
C TYR A 249 1.67 4.32 7.75
N ALA A 250 2.66 4.38 8.64
CA ALA A 250 3.15 3.22 9.39
C ALA A 250 2.05 2.64 10.30
N ALA A 251 1.28 3.50 10.96
CA ALA A 251 0.20 3.13 11.86
C ALA A 251 -1.10 2.68 11.14
N SER A 252 -1.29 3.00 9.86
CA SER A 252 -2.42 2.53 9.05
C SER A 252 -2.01 1.37 8.13
N PHE A 253 -1.37 1.63 7.01
CA PHE A 253 -0.98 0.61 6.03
C PHE A 253 -0.04 -0.47 6.61
N GLY A 254 0.88 -0.08 7.51
CA GLY A 254 1.75 -1.05 8.17
C GLY A 254 0.99 -2.06 9.01
N ILE A 255 -0.06 -1.61 9.67
CA ILE A 255 -0.91 -2.50 10.48
C ILE A 255 -1.85 -3.31 9.61
N GLU A 256 -2.38 -2.76 8.51
CA GLU A 256 -3.12 -3.54 7.50
C GLU A 256 -2.30 -4.74 7.02
N LEU A 257 -1.04 -4.53 6.61
CA LEU A 257 -0.16 -5.61 6.16
C LEU A 257 0.14 -6.63 7.26
N THR A 258 0.30 -6.18 8.51
CA THR A 258 0.53 -7.05 9.66
C THR A 258 -0.69 -7.94 9.93
N VAL A 259 -1.88 -7.38 9.89
CA VAL A 259 -3.15 -8.11 10.02
C VAL A 259 -3.28 -9.16 8.92
N TYR A 260 -2.97 -8.84 7.67
CA TYR A 260 -2.95 -9.84 6.59
C TYR A 260 -2.01 -11.02 6.85
N GLY A 261 -0.89 -10.78 7.53
CA GLY A 261 0.10 -11.83 7.81
C GLY A 261 -0.15 -12.66 9.07
N THR A 262 -1.01 -12.19 9.99
CA THR A 262 -1.13 -12.78 11.33
C THR A 262 -2.55 -13.15 11.72
N MET A 263 -3.56 -12.61 11.06
CA MET A 263 -4.96 -12.76 11.49
C MET A 263 -5.51 -14.17 11.25
N ASP A 264 -5.09 -14.86 10.19
CA ASP A 264 -5.52 -16.23 9.91
C ASP A 264 -5.20 -17.16 11.09
N ASP A 265 -3.95 -17.13 11.55
CA ASP A 265 -3.47 -17.95 12.67
C ASP A 265 -4.13 -17.51 14.00
N TYR A 266 -4.27 -16.20 14.21
CA TYR A 266 -4.93 -15.65 15.40
C TYR A 266 -6.37 -16.12 15.52
N LEU A 267 -7.16 -16.05 14.44
CA LEU A 267 -8.56 -16.48 14.42
C LEU A 267 -8.70 -18.00 14.62
N GLN A 268 -7.83 -18.79 13.98
CA GLN A 268 -7.81 -20.25 14.16
C GLN A 268 -7.53 -20.61 15.61
N ASN A 269 -6.51 -20.01 16.21
CA ASN A 269 -6.09 -20.35 17.58
C ASN A 269 -7.02 -19.78 18.65
N THR A 270 -7.53 -18.54 18.48
CA THR A 270 -8.38 -17.89 19.48
C THR A 270 -9.82 -18.41 19.48
N PHE A 271 -10.39 -18.62 18.28
CA PHE A 271 -11.79 -19.00 18.14
C PHE A 271 -11.96 -20.45 17.64
N GLN A 272 -10.87 -21.24 17.61
CA GLN A 272 -10.86 -22.66 17.16
C GLN A 272 -11.50 -22.84 15.78
N LEU A 273 -11.24 -21.90 14.86
CA LEU A 273 -11.81 -21.94 13.52
C LEU A 273 -11.03 -22.85 12.58
N GLN A 274 -11.75 -23.44 11.64
CA GLN A 274 -11.12 -24.11 10.51
C GLN A 274 -10.41 -23.06 9.63
N ARG A 275 -9.31 -23.48 9.01
CA ARG A 275 -8.46 -22.62 8.14
C ARG A 275 -9.27 -21.88 7.07
N VAL A 276 -10.22 -22.55 6.43
CA VAL A 276 -11.06 -21.94 5.37
C VAL A 276 -11.94 -20.83 5.94
N THR A 277 -12.53 -21.03 7.09
CA THR A 277 -13.39 -20.05 7.76
C THR A 277 -12.58 -18.81 8.18
N ALA A 278 -11.42 -19.01 8.79
CA ALA A 278 -10.51 -17.93 9.16
C ALA A 278 -10.07 -17.13 7.91
N GLY A 279 -9.67 -17.82 6.84
CA GLY A 279 -9.30 -17.21 5.58
C GLY A 279 -10.43 -16.38 4.94
N ASN A 280 -11.68 -16.84 5.00
CA ASN A 280 -12.84 -16.10 4.50
C ASN A 280 -13.09 -14.81 5.31
N ILE A 281 -12.87 -14.83 6.62
CA ILE A 281 -12.96 -13.63 7.46
C ILE A 281 -11.87 -12.64 7.07
N VAL A 282 -10.64 -13.08 6.88
CA VAL A 282 -9.54 -12.21 6.43
C VAL A 282 -9.75 -11.70 5.00
N LEU A 283 -10.36 -12.51 4.14
CA LEU A 283 -10.75 -12.06 2.79
C LEU A 283 -11.78 -10.92 2.86
N SER A 284 -12.77 -11.00 3.77
CA SER A 284 -13.74 -9.93 3.94
C SER A 284 -13.08 -8.61 4.37
N PHE A 285 -12.05 -8.69 5.21
CA PHE A 285 -11.19 -7.54 5.55
C PHE A 285 -10.52 -6.94 4.30
N ALA A 286 -9.98 -7.77 3.41
CA ALA A 286 -9.33 -7.33 2.18
C ALA A 286 -10.31 -6.68 1.18
N LEU A 287 -11.52 -7.21 1.07
CA LEU A 287 -12.55 -6.72 0.15
C LEU A 287 -13.02 -5.29 0.48
N MET A 288 -12.85 -4.84 1.72
CA MET A 288 -13.11 -3.44 2.09
C MET A 288 -12.29 -2.44 1.25
N ASN A 289 -11.13 -2.82 0.72
CA ASN A 289 -10.32 -1.99 -0.18
C ASN A 289 -11.09 -1.49 -1.42
N ILE A 290 -12.16 -2.18 -1.84
CA ILE A 290 -12.97 -1.80 -2.99
C ILE A 290 -13.55 -0.38 -2.81
N PHE A 291 -14.01 -0.05 -1.60
CA PHE A 291 -14.72 1.21 -1.35
C PHE A 291 -14.21 1.99 -0.13
N ALA A 292 -13.72 1.33 0.92
CA ALA A 292 -13.38 2.00 2.17
C ALA A 292 -12.25 3.02 2.00
N ARG A 293 -11.22 2.66 1.24
CA ARG A 293 -10.13 3.60 0.93
C ARG A 293 -10.63 4.79 0.12
N THR A 294 -11.49 4.55 -0.87
CA THR A 294 -12.17 5.62 -1.64
C THR A 294 -12.96 6.56 -0.75
N LEU A 295 -13.73 6.01 0.22
CA LEU A 295 -14.48 6.81 1.20
C LEU A 295 -13.54 7.70 2.02
N GLY A 296 -12.38 7.18 2.43
CA GLY A 296 -11.37 7.96 3.14
C GLY A 296 -10.89 9.18 2.35
N GLY A 297 -10.57 9.00 1.08
CA GLY A 297 -10.20 10.09 0.18
C GLY A 297 -11.36 11.06 -0.09
N PHE A 298 -12.57 10.54 -0.32
CA PHE A 298 -13.78 11.33 -0.54
C PHE A 298 -14.10 12.24 0.66
N PHE A 299 -14.10 11.69 1.86
CA PHE A 299 -14.33 12.50 3.06
C PHE A 299 -13.17 13.46 3.30
N GLY A 300 -11.92 13.06 3.03
CA GLY A 300 -10.77 13.96 3.06
C GLY A 300 -10.97 15.17 2.14
N ASP A 301 -11.40 14.95 0.89
CA ASP A 301 -11.71 16.03 -0.06
C ASP A 301 -12.91 16.87 0.40
N LYS A 302 -13.98 16.23 0.92
CA LYS A 302 -15.17 16.91 1.43
C LYS A 302 -14.84 17.84 2.61
N PHE A 303 -14.09 17.35 3.59
CA PHE A 303 -13.65 18.18 4.71
C PHE A 303 -12.66 19.25 4.26
N GLY A 304 -11.85 18.95 3.23
CA GLY A 304 -10.99 19.93 2.57
C GLY A 304 -11.75 21.07 1.92
N LYS A 305 -12.91 20.81 1.32
CA LYS A 305 -13.80 21.87 0.78
C LYS A 305 -14.45 22.71 1.87
N LEU A 306 -14.72 22.13 3.04
CA LEU A 306 -15.43 22.81 4.14
C LEU A 306 -14.50 23.66 5.02
N LYS A 307 -13.27 23.20 5.25
CA LYS A 307 -12.35 23.78 6.24
C LYS A 307 -10.90 23.87 5.74
N GLY A 308 -10.69 23.96 4.42
CA GLY A 308 -9.35 24.03 3.82
C GLY A 308 -8.48 22.81 4.10
N LEU A 309 -7.18 22.98 4.02
CA LEU A 309 -6.22 21.89 4.29
C LEU A 309 -6.32 21.39 5.73
N ARG A 310 -6.66 22.28 6.66
CA ARG A 310 -6.90 21.91 8.07
C ARG A 310 -8.04 20.90 8.19
N GLY A 311 -9.10 21.01 7.38
CA GLY A 311 -10.21 20.05 7.35
C GLY A 311 -9.77 18.62 7.00
N ARG A 312 -8.84 18.49 6.04
CA ARG A 312 -8.25 17.17 5.67
C ARG A 312 -7.49 16.54 6.85
N VAL A 313 -6.70 17.35 7.55
CA VAL A 313 -5.93 16.90 8.73
C VAL A 313 -6.85 16.49 9.87
N LEU A 314 -7.91 17.24 10.14
CA LEU A 314 -8.90 16.90 11.19
C LEU A 314 -9.59 15.58 10.88
N PHE A 315 -10.00 15.35 9.63
CA PHE A 315 -10.59 14.08 9.23
C PHE A 315 -9.60 12.91 9.35
N LEU A 316 -8.35 13.09 8.89
CA LEU A 316 -7.29 12.10 9.02
C LEU A 316 -7.05 11.72 10.50
N SER A 317 -6.93 12.71 11.38
CA SER A 317 -6.75 12.50 12.81
C SER A 317 -7.92 11.71 13.42
N PHE A 318 -9.15 12.10 13.08
CA PHE A 318 -10.35 11.42 13.57
C PHE A 318 -10.41 9.95 13.16
N ILE A 319 -10.24 9.66 11.86
CA ILE A 319 -10.38 8.30 11.35
C ILE A 319 -9.24 7.38 11.81
N LEU A 320 -8.01 7.91 11.95
CA LEU A 320 -6.88 7.17 12.48
C LEU A 320 -7.06 6.87 13.99
N THR A 321 -7.58 7.82 14.75
CA THR A 321 -7.92 7.60 16.18
C THR A 321 -9.01 6.53 16.30
N LEU A 322 -10.05 6.58 15.47
CA LEU A 322 -11.10 5.58 15.44
C LEU A 322 -10.55 4.19 15.11
N GLN A 323 -9.63 4.09 14.14
CA GLN A 323 -8.92 2.85 13.80
C GLN A 323 -8.24 2.25 15.02
N GLY A 324 -7.49 3.04 15.79
CA GLY A 324 -6.82 2.56 17.00
C GLY A 324 -7.80 2.08 18.06
N VAL A 325 -8.91 2.82 18.27
CA VAL A 325 -9.99 2.43 19.20
C VAL A 325 -10.62 1.09 18.78
N MET A 326 -10.91 0.89 17.49
CA MET A 326 -11.46 -0.38 17.00
C MET A 326 -10.51 -1.55 17.22
N LEU A 327 -9.19 -1.35 17.03
CA LEU A 327 -8.20 -2.39 17.29
C LEU A 327 -8.07 -2.72 18.78
N ILE A 328 -8.17 -1.73 19.67
CA ILE A 328 -8.21 -1.92 21.14
C ILE A 328 -9.40 -2.79 21.51
N PHE A 329 -10.60 -2.46 21.03
CA PHE A 329 -11.78 -3.28 21.31
C PHE A 329 -11.67 -4.69 20.70
N PHE A 330 -11.14 -4.82 19.48
CA PHE A 330 -10.90 -6.11 18.83
C PHE A 330 -9.99 -7.01 19.67
N SER A 331 -8.93 -6.46 20.26
CA SER A 331 -7.98 -7.22 21.09
C SER A 331 -8.59 -7.84 22.34
N GLY A 332 -9.71 -7.28 22.82
CA GLY A 332 -10.48 -7.78 23.96
C GLY A 332 -11.73 -8.62 23.59
N ALA A 333 -11.93 -8.93 22.30
CA ALA A 333 -13.12 -9.65 21.86
C ALA A 333 -13.14 -11.09 22.36
N THR A 334 -14.17 -11.44 23.15
CA THR A 334 -14.33 -12.78 23.73
C THR A 334 -15.20 -13.72 22.91
N SER A 335 -15.98 -13.19 21.97
CA SER A 335 -16.84 -14.00 21.09
C SER A 335 -16.48 -13.77 19.64
N LEU A 336 -16.65 -14.80 18.80
CA LEU A 336 -16.38 -14.75 17.36
C LEU A 336 -17.19 -13.64 16.68
N VAL A 337 -18.49 -13.52 16.99
CA VAL A 337 -19.37 -12.52 16.37
C VAL A 337 -18.87 -11.11 16.65
N LEU A 338 -18.57 -10.82 17.93
CA LEU A 338 -18.01 -9.52 18.32
C LEU A 338 -16.66 -9.29 17.65
N GLY A 339 -15.77 -10.27 17.62
CA GLY A 339 -14.48 -10.20 16.96
C GLY A 339 -14.59 -9.89 15.47
N VAL A 340 -15.48 -10.55 14.74
CA VAL A 340 -15.71 -10.30 13.30
C VAL A 340 -16.27 -8.89 13.06
N VAL A 341 -17.26 -8.46 13.84
CA VAL A 341 -17.82 -7.09 13.71
C VAL A 341 -16.75 -6.04 13.96
N LEU A 342 -15.97 -6.18 15.03
CA LEU A 342 -14.89 -5.24 15.34
C LEU A 342 -13.76 -5.26 14.30
N LEU A 343 -13.44 -6.43 13.73
CA LEU A 343 -12.47 -6.57 12.65
C LEU A 343 -12.94 -5.85 11.38
N ILE A 344 -14.23 -5.94 11.03
CA ILE A 344 -14.81 -5.23 9.89
C ILE A 344 -14.78 -3.71 10.11
N LEU A 345 -15.14 -3.23 11.32
CA LEU A 345 -15.07 -1.81 11.66
C LEU A 345 -13.62 -1.30 11.67
N PHE A 346 -12.70 -2.12 12.17
CA PHE A 346 -11.27 -1.84 12.09
C PHE A 346 -10.80 -1.76 10.62
N SER A 347 -11.19 -2.73 9.78
CA SER A 347 -10.87 -2.73 8.35
C SER A 347 -11.38 -1.47 7.65
N LEU A 348 -12.62 -1.09 7.89
CA LEU A 348 -13.21 0.13 7.35
C LEU A 348 -12.38 1.37 7.75
N SER A 349 -12.05 1.49 9.03
CA SER A 349 -11.34 2.66 9.55
C SER A 349 -9.87 2.71 9.10
N VAL A 350 -9.15 1.58 9.04
CA VAL A 350 -7.75 1.56 8.61
C VAL A 350 -7.61 1.97 7.15
N GLN A 351 -8.46 1.44 6.29
CA GLN A 351 -8.42 1.76 4.87
C GLN A 351 -8.90 3.18 4.58
N MET A 352 -9.89 3.68 5.33
CA MET A 352 -10.26 5.10 5.28
C MET A 352 -9.12 6.01 5.74
N ALA A 353 -8.35 5.64 6.78
CA ALA A 353 -7.19 6.42 7.23
C ALA A 353 -6.08 6.48 6.17
N GLU A 354 -5.88 5.38 5.43
CA GLU A 354 -4.94 5.35 4.31
C GLU A 354 -5.37 6.28 3.16
N GLY A 355 -6.64 6.25 2.79
CA GLY A 355 -7.21 7.16 1.79
C GLY A 355 -7.12 8.63 2.24
N ALA A 356 -7.41 8.91 3.50
CA ALA A 356 -7.30 10.23 4.10
C ALA A 356 -5.84 10.73 4.13
N THR A 357 -4.85 9.86 4.40
CA THR A 357 -3.44 10.20 4.36
C THR A 357 -3.04 10.75 2.99
N PHE A 358 -3.40 10.04 1.91
CA PHE A 358 -3.08 10.48 0.55
C PHE A 358 -4.02 11.56 -0.01
N SER A 359 -5.02 12.00 0.77
CA SER A 359 -5.71 13.26 0.54
C SER A 359 -4.92 14.47 1.05
N VAL A 360 -3.94 14.28 1.95
CA VAL A 360 -3.08 15.34 2.54
C VAL A 360 -1.72 15.41 1.83
N VAL A 361 -1.10 14.27 1.53
CA VAL A 361 0.25 14.14 0.95
C VAL A 361 0.53 15.08 -0.22
N PRO A 362 -0.35 15.25 -1.23
CA PRO A 362 -0.07 16.09 -2.39
C PRO A 362 0.09 17.59 -2.07
N PHE A 363 -0.34 18.03 -0.89
CA PHE A 363 -0.30 19.41 -0.46
C PHE A 363 0.91 19.77 0.39
N ILE A 364 1.69 18.77 0.87
CA ILE A 364 2.88 19.00 1.69
C ILE A 364 3.98 19.70 0.89
N ASN A 365 4.24 19.20 -0.32
CA ASN A 365 5.18 19.83 -1.24
C ASN A 365 4.79 19.53 -2.69
N LYS A 366 4.17 20.51 -3.35
CA LYS A 366 3.68 20.39 -4.74
C LYS A 366 4.80 20.20 -5.78
N LYS A 367 6.06 20.56 -5.45
CA LYS A 367 7.22 20.45 -6.35
C LYS A 367 7.94 19.11 -6.22
N ALA A 368 7.71 18.37 -5.12
CA ALA A 368 8.38 17.11 -4.79
C ALA A 368 7.39 16.04 -4.31
N ILE A 369 6.24 15.93 -4.99
CA ILE A 369 5.16 14.98 -4.63
C ILE A 369 5.68 13.54 -4.59
N GLY A 370 6.56 13.18 -5.53
CA GLY A 370 7.16 11.84 -5.59
C GLY A 370 8.02 11.54 -4.38
N SER A 371 8.90 12.48 -4.00
CA SER A 371 9.76 12.33 -2.83
C SER A 371 8.95 12.23 -1.54
N VAL A 372 7.93 13.09 -1.35
CA VAL A 372 7.01 13.02 -0.21
C VAL A 372 6.27 11.68 -0.19
N SER A 373 5.64 11.28 -1.32
CA SER A 373 4.90 10.02 -1.43
C SER A 373 5.81 8.81 -1.21
N GLY A 374 7.07 8.87 -1.65
CA GLY A 374 8.06 7.83 -1.46
C GLY A 374 8.40 7.62 0.01
N ILE A 375 8.68 8.72 0.74
CA ILE A 375 9.01 8.68 2.18
C ILE A 375 7.79 8.20 2.98
N VAL A 376 6.63 8.82 2.78
CA VAL A 376 5.39 8.42 3.47
C VAL A 376 5.03 6.96 3.17
N GLY A 377 5.11 6.57 1.89
CA GLY A 377 4.86 5.18 1.47
C GLY A 377 5.82 4.17 2.09
N ALA A 378 7.11 4.53 2.25
CA ALA A 378 8.09 3.68 2.93
C ALA A 378 7.72 3.48 4.41
N GLY A 379 7.11 4.48 5.06
CA GLY A 379 6.60 4.41 6.43
C GLY A 379 5.69 3.22 6.64
N GLY A 380 4.78 2.94 5.72
CA GLY A 380 3.88 1.79 5.82
C GLY A 380 4.61 0.45 5.93
N ASN A 381 5.66 0.23 5.12
CA ASN A 381 6.44 -1.01 5.20
C ASN A 381 7.28 -1.10 6.47
N VAL A 382 7.84 0.04 6.92
CA VAL A 382 8.55 0.10 8.22
C VAL A 382 7.59 -0.21 9.36
N GLY A 383 6.37 0.32 9.33
CA GLY A 383 5.32 0.01 10.29
C GLY A 383 4.96 -1.48 10.33
N ALA A 384 4.79 -2.09 9.15
CA ALA A 384 4.53 -3.52 9.03
C ALA A 384 5.66 -4.37 9.63
N PHE A 385 6.91 -4.02 9.33
CA PHE A 385 8.08 -4.70 9.86
C PHE A 385 8.14 -4.61 11.40
N LEU A 386 7.98 -3.41 11.96
CA LEU A 386 8.03 -3.20 13.41
C LEU A 386 6.88 -3.89 14.15
N ALA A 387 5.66 -3.83 13.61
CA ALA A 387 4.50 -4.48 14.19
C ALA A 387 4.64 -6.02 14.14
N ALA A 388 5.08 -6.57 13.01
CA ALA A 388 5.32 -8.00 12.88
C ALA A 388 6.42 -8.50 13.84
N MET A 389 7.51 -7.73 14.01
CA MET A 389 8.54 -8.06 14.99
C MET A 389 8.00 -8.04 16.43
N LEU A 390 7.18 -7.03 16.78
CA LEU A 390 6.54 -6.94 18.09
C LEU A 390 5.68 -8.18 18.38
N LEU A 391 4.78 -8.53 17.43
CA LEU A 391 3.88 -9.66 17.60
C LEU A 391 4.66 -10.99 17.68
N LYS A 392 5.65 -11.19 16.78
CA LYS A 392 6.51 -12.38 16.80
C LYS A 392 7.25 -12.52 18.12
N SER A 393 7.86 -11.45 18.62
CA SER A 393 8.64 -11.47 19.86
C SER A 393 7.75 -11.81 21.07
N LYS A 394 6.55 -11.21 21.14
CA LYS A 394 5.59 -11.50 22.22
C LYS A 394 5.07 -12.93 22.17
N SER A 395 4.69 -13.42 20.96
CA SER A 395 4.23 -14.80 20.75
C SER A 395 5.31 -15.83 21.13
N SER A 396 6.54 -15.65 20.62
CA SER A 396 7.64 -16.59 20.90
C SER A 396 8.03 -16.64 22.39
N LEU A 397 8.00 -15.50 23.09
CA LEU A 397 8.25 -15.48 24.53
C LEU A 397 7.15 -16.20 25.31
N ALA A 398 5.89 -16.00 24.93
CA ALA A 398 4.74 -16.65 25.57
C ALA A 398 4.74 -18.17 25.31
N GLU A 399 5.05 -18.59 24.09
CA GLU A 399 5.17 -20.01 23.73
C GLU A 399 6.26 -20.71 24.53
N LYS A 400 7.44 -20.11 24.65
CA LYS A 400 8.54 -20.65 25.46
C LYS A 400 8.16 -20.76 26.95
N ALA A 401 7.48 -19.74 27.49
CA ALA A 401 7.00 -19.79 28.88
C ALA A 401 5.95 -20.90 29.06
N ALA A 402 5.07 -21.11 28.11
CA ALA A 402 4.07 -22.18 28.12
C ALA A 402 4.71 -23.56 28.09
N ILE A 403 5.77 -23.79 27.28
CA ILE A 403 6.53 -25.04 27.28
C ILE A 403 7.07 -25.36 28.67
N VAL A 404 7.77 -24.38 29.27
CA VAL A 404 8.38 -24.56 30.60
C VAL A 404 7.33 -24.86 31.68
N SER A 405 6.18 -24.17 31.64
CA SER A 405 5.10 -24.37 32.60
C SER A 405 4.32 -25.68 32.41
N SER A 406 4.42 -26.28 31.23
CA SER A 406 3.73 -27.55 30.86
C SER A 406 4.69 -28.74 30.82
N GLU A 407 5.91 -28.61 31.30
CA GLU A 407 6.92 -29.66 31.31
C GLU A 407 6.43 -30.85 32.11
N GLY A 408 6.49 -32.06 31.50
CA GLY A 408 5.96 -33.29 32.09
C GLY A 408 4.51 -33.61 31.75
N LEU A 409 3.80 -32.77 31.00
CA LEU A 409 2.46 -33.08 30.46
C LEU A 409 2.59 -33.68 29.06
N GLY A 410 1.49 -34.35 28.61
CA GLY A 410 1.48 -34.91 27.26
C GLY A 410 1.57 -33.87 26.14
N ASP A 411 2.12 -34.28 25.01
CA ASP A 411 2.40 -33.38 23.85
C ASP A 411 1.21 -32.56 23.36
N GLU A 412 -0.01 -33.12 23.43
CA GLU A 412 -1.24 -32.39 23.03
C GLU A 412 -1.55 -31.25 23.99
N VAL A 413 -1.33 -31.42 25.29
CA VAL A 413 -1.54 -30.41 26.33
C VAL A 413 -0.51 -29.27 26.15
N ILE A 414 0.74 -29.63 25.88
CA ILE A 414 1.81 -28.67 25.62
C ILE A 414 1.46 -27.81 24.38
N LYS A 415 1.05 -28.43 23.29
CA LYS A 415 0.64 -27.73 22.06
C LYS A 415 -0.55 -26.78 22.29
N ALA A 416 -1.56 -27.26 23.03
CA ALA A 416 -2.72 -26.42 23.38
C ALA A 416 -2.33 -25.22 24.23
N ALA A 417 -1.46 -25.41 25.23
CA ALA A 417 -0.94 -24.34 26.08
C ALA A 417 -0.12 -23.32 25.28
N GLN A 418 0.74 -23.76 24.35
CA GLN A 418 1.49 -22.91 23.46
C GLN A 418 0.57 -22.06 22.57
N SER A 419 -0.43 -22.68 21.94
CA SER A 419 -1.39 -21.98 21.08
C SER A 419 -2.19 -20.91 21.83
N ALA A 420 -2.68 -21.24 23.03
CA ALA A 420 -3.40 -20.30 23.90
C ALA A 420 -2.51 -19.14 24.34
N ALA A 421 -1.27 -19.42 24.77
CA ALA A 421 -0.31 -18.40 25.19
C ALA A 421 0.08 -17.46 24.04
N SER A 422 0.32 -18.02 22.85
CA SER A 422 0.61 -17.28 21.62
C SER A 422 -0.54 -16.34 21.26
N SER A 423 -1.78 -16.83 21.25
CA SER A 423 -2.98 -16.05 20.93
C SER A 423 -3.18 -14.89 21.92
N SER A 424 -3.04 -15.14 23.21
CA SER A 424 -3.11 -14.10 24.26
C SER A 424 -2.02 -13.04 24.07
N ALA A 425 -0.80 -13.47 23.76
CA ALA A 425 0.32 -12.55 23.50
C ALA A 425 0.11 -11.70 22.25
N VAL A 426 -0.48 -12.26 21.19
CA VAL A 426 -0.85 -11.52 19.97
C VAL A 426 -1.98 -10.53 20.26
N ALA A 427 -3.01 -10.89 21.03
CA ALA A 427 -4.07 -9.98 21.46
C ALA A 427 -3.51 -8.79 22.23
N ASN A 428 -2.61 -9.04 23.23
CA ASN A 428 -1.90 -8.00 23.95
C ASN A 428 -1.00 -7.14 23.04
N GLY A 429 -0.48 -7.71 21.96
CA GLY A 429 0.24 -6.99 20.92
C GLY A 429 -0.67 -6.02 20.18
N TYR A 430 -1.85 -6.47 19.74
CA TYR A 430 -2.86 -5.61 19.09
C TYR A 430 -3.36 -4.50 20.02
N LEU A 431 -3.54 -4.78 21.32
CA LEU A 431 -3.89 -3.76 22.31
C LEU A 431 -2.85 -2.63 22.33
N LEU A 432 -1.55 -2.99 22.44
CA LEU A 432 -0.46 -2.00 22.45
C LEU A 432 -0.41 -1.23 21.13
N ILE A 433 -0.50 -1.91 20.00
CA ILE A 433 -0.54 -1.28 18.67
C ILE A 433 -1.73 -0.31 18.60
N GLY A 434 -2.90 -0.67 19.11
CA GLY A 434 -4.08 0.19 19.14
C GLY A 434 -3.83 1.50 19.87
N PHE A 435 -3.18 1.48 21.04
CA PHE A 435 -2.79 2.70 21.76
C PHE A 435 -1.79 3.56 20.98
N VAL A 436 -0.81 2.93 20.32
CA VAL A 436 0.15 3.66 19.46
C VAL A 436 -0.57 4.34 18.29
N ILE A 437 -1.55 3.68 17.68
CA ILE A 437 -2.36 4.26 16.59
C ILE A 437 -3.16 5.47 17.09
N VAL A 438 -3.82 5.36 18.26
CA VAL A 438 -4.56 6.49 18.89
C VAL A 438 -3.62 7.68 19.12
N ALA A 439 -2.47 7.44 19.72
CA ALA A 439 -1.47 8.48 19.94
C ALA A 439 -0.99 9.13 18.64
N THR A 440 -0.79 8.32 17.60
CA THR A 440 -0.42 8.80 16.24
C THR A 440 -1.55 9.63 15.62
N GLY A 441 -2.81 9.22 15.79
CA GLY A 441 -3.98 9.98 15.34
C GLY A 441 -4.05 11.38 15.98
N ILE A 442 -3.78 11.48 17.26
CA ILE A 442 -3.69 12.77 17.98
C ILE A 442 -2.50 13.58 17.46
N ALA A 443 -1.32 12.94 17.30
CA ALA A 443 -0.12 13.60 16.81
C ALA A 443 -0.29 14.15 15.36
N ALA A 444 -1.15 13.57 14.54
CA ALA A 444 -1.46 14.07 13.20
C ALA A 444 -2.03 15.51 13.24
N LEU A 445 -2.67 15.94 14.33
CA LEU A 445 -3.16 17.31 14.51
C LEU A 445 -2.04 18.37 14.51
N ALA A 446 -0.78 17.96 14.73
CA ALA A 446 0.38 18.84 14.65
C ALA A 446 0.73 19.26 13.20
N ILE A 447 0.17 18.61 12.19
CA ILE A 447 0.34 19.04 10.79
C ILE A 447 -0.36 20.37 10.60
N LYS A 448 0.44 21.42 10.27
CA LYS A 448 -0.05 22.77 10.04
C LYS A 448 0.34 23.21 8.62
N PHE A 449 -0.52 23.98 8.00
CA PHE A 449 -0.28 24.63 6.73
C PHE A 449 -0.18 26.15 6.94
N SER A 450 0.59 26.83 6.12
CA SER A 450 0.65 28.29 6.15
C SER A 450 -0.61 28.88 5.51
N THR A 451 -0.92 30.14 5.84
CA THR A 451 -2.04 30.85 5.22
C THR A 451 -1.88 30.92 3.70
N GLU A 452 -0.64 31.07 3.19
CA GLU A 452 -0.36 31.09 1.75
C GLU A 452 -0.68 29.75 1.08
N GLU A 453 -0.37 28.60 1.73
CA GLU A 453 -0.70 27.26 1.22
C GLU A 453 -2.21 27.02 1.21
N GLU A 454 -2.93 27.51 2.23
CA GLU A 454 -4.39 27.43 2.31
C GLU A 454 -5.06 28.32 1.25
N ASP A 455 -4.68 29.60 1.16
CA ASP A 455 -5.22 30.56 0.17
C ASP A 455 -5.00 30.10 -1.28
N GLU A 456 -3.82 29.57 -1.59
CA GLU A 456 -3.53 29.02 -2.92
C GLU A 456 -4.43 27.84 -3.25
N THR A 457 -4.72 27.00 -2.26
CA THR A 457 -5.59 25.82 -2.43
C THR A 457 -7.06 26.22 -2.54
N GLU A 458 -7.51 27.23 -1.77
CA GLU A 458 -8.88 27.76 -1.85
C GLU A 458 -9.15 28.47 -3.18
N LYS A 459 -8.20 29.25 -3.68
CA LYS A 459 -8.28 29.88 -5.02
C LYS A 459 -8.48 28.83 -6.12
N ILE A 460 -7.77 27.71 -6.04
CA ILE A 460 -7.89 26.61 -7.01
C ILE A 460 -9.25 25.89 -6.86
N ASN A 461 -9.76 25.73 -5.64
CA ASN A 461 -11.04 25.07 -5.37
C ASN A 461 -12.25 25.96 -5.70
N GLY A 462 -12.13 27.28 -5.58
CA GLY A 462 -13.20 28.26 -5.81
C GLY A 462 -13.36 28.70 -7.26
N LEU A 463 -12.39 28.40 -8.11
CA LEU A 463 -12.43 28.79 -9.54
C LEU A 463 -13.21 27.72 -10.34
N SER A 464 -14.35 28.14 -10.89
CA SER A 464 -14.98 27.43 -12.01
C SER A 464 -13.96 27.26 -13.15
N PRO A 465 -14.03 26.18 -13.94
CA PRO A 465 -13.05 25.92 -15.03
C PRO A 465 -12.88 27.10 -16.02
N GLU A 466 -13.84 28.04 -16.03
CA GLU A 466 -13.88 29.21 -16.95
C GLU A 466 -13.16 30.46 -16.43
N LEU A 467 -12.68 30.49 -15.17
CA LEU A 467 -12.22 31.73 -14.52
C LEU A 467 -10.80 31.71 -13.95
N ILE A 468 -9.93 30.83 -14.43
CA ILE A 468 -8.52 30.85 -13.99
C ILE A 468 -7.73 31.85 -14.86
N PRO A 469 -7.43 33.06 -14.39
CA PRO A 469 -6.71 34.04 -15.19
C PRO A 469 -5.27 33.59 -15.41
N ILE A 470 -4.85 33.61 -16.69
CA ILE A 470 -3.45 33.40 -17.10
C ILE A 470 -2.65 34.59 -16.58
N LYS A 471 -1.94 34.46 -15.45
CA LYS A 471 -0.89 35.43 -15.12
C LYS A 471 0.31 35.16 -16.01
N VAL A 472 0.32 35.81 -17.18
CA VAL A 472 1.54 36.06 -17.94
C VAL A 472 2.34 37.10 -17.17
N LYS A 473 3.37 36.70 -16.44
CA LYS A 473 4.41 37.63 -16.00
C LYS A 473 5.32 37.86 -17.20
N ARG A 474 5.24 39.10 -17.70
CA ARG A 474 6.25 39.69 -18.60
C ARG A 474 7.62 39.72 -17.94
#